data_af6a823afee3cdc01ae435c899c1c69d
#
_entry.id   af6a823afee3cdc01ae435c899c1c69d
#
_cell.length_a   1.000
_cell.length_b   1.000
_cell.length_c   1.000
_cell.angle_alpha   90.00
_cell.angle_beta   90.00
_cell.angle_gamma   90.00
#
_symmetry.space_group_name_H-M   'P 1'
#
loop_
_entity.id
_entity.type
_entity.pdbx_description
1 polymer ?
#
loop_
_entity_poly.entity_id
_entity_poly.type
_entity_poly.pdbx_seq_one_letter_code
_entity_poly.pdbx_strand_id
1 'polypeptide(L)'
;MKSPYKLTEKQFKFLQQEAAEKYNSLISSYMLRRAYDVTSNFSEKHDRMFTLRADFRFAQSHVPGEPDMPICFQKDDEKAITRAIESLKSQLREEHKRSGRADEPTPLGYIWARERVTGERPHYHLVLLFNKDVYGYLGDYTKPDADNMGTRIQKAWCSAIGLSYPYYASRVEFPKNHSAWFTRQDALTLSPDYYDFLLRVAYLAKTYSKDSHDGYRNFGTSQLI
;
A
#
# COMPACT_ATOMS: atom_id res chain seq x y z
N MET A 1 5.76 -1.73 29.88
CA MET A 1 7.04 -1.74 29.11
C MET A 1 6.74 -1.23 27.69
N LYS A 2 7.62 -0.40 27.10
CA LYS A 2 7.48 -0.07 25.67
C LYS A 2 7.88 -1.30 24.84
N SER A 3 7.14 -1.58 23.78
CA SER A 3 7.47 -2.67 22.86
C SER A 3 8.90 -2.48 22.31
N PRO A 4 9.75 -3.52 22.30
CA PRO A 4 11.12 -3.44 21.80
C PRO A 4 11.19 -3.18 20.28
N TYR A 5 10.04 -3.31 19.58
CA TYR A 5 9.92 -3.03 18.14
C TYR A 5 9.71 -1.55 17.84
N LYS A 6 9.59 -0.69 18.85
CA LYS A 6 9.32 0.73 18.65
C LYS A 6 10.59 1.57 18.74
N LEU A 7 10.80 2.41 17.71
CA LEU A 7 11.84 3.43 17.72
C LEU A 7 11.71 4.31 18.97
N THR A 8 12.86 4.68 19.53
CA THR A 8 12.92 5.77 20.49
C THR A 8 12.51 7.08 19.82
N GLU A 9 12.10 8.07 20.60
CA GLU A 9 11.74 9.40 20.05
C GLU A 9 12.92 10.05 19.30
N LYS A 10 14.16 9.80 19.72
CA LYS A 10 15.35 10.28 19.02
C LYS A 10 15.49 9.63 17.65
N GLN A 11 15.36 8.31 17.57
CA GLN A 11 15.43 7.55 16.30
C GLN A 11 14.28 7.95 15.36
N PHE A 12 13.08 8.15 15.91
CA PHE A 12 11.93 8.59 15.12
C PHE A 12 12.12 9.98 14.50
N LYS A 13 12.62 10.93 15.29
CA LYS A 13 12.95 12.28 14.79
C LYS A 13 14.04 12.23 13.73
N PHE A 14 15.05 11.39 13.92
CA PHE A 14 16.10 11.20 12.94
C PHE A 14 15.55 10.63 11.63
N LEU A 15 14.72 9.59 11.67
CA LEU A 15 14.02 9.04 10.50
C LEU A 15 13.19 10.11 9.78
N GLN A 16 12.46 10.94 10.53
CA GLN A 16 11.65 12.02 9.97
C GLN A 16 12.50 13.07 9.26
N GLN A 17 13.61 13.47 9.85
CA GLN A 17 14.56 14.45 9.28
C GLN A 17 15.20 13.89 8.01
N GLU A 18 15.73 12.69 8.05
CA GLU A 18 16.37 12.05 6.91
C GLU A 18 15.38 11.85 5.75
N ALA A 19 14.13 11.47 6.05
CA ALA A 19 13.09 11.40 5.05
C ALA A 19 12.76 12.78 4.44
N ALA A 20 12.75 13.84 5.24
CA ALA A 20 12.51 15.20 4.76
C ALA A 20 13.62 15.67 3.80
N GLU A 21 14.88 15.38 4.12
CA GLU A 21 16.03 15.66 3.26
C GLU A 21 15.97 14.82 1.96
N LYS A 22 15.77 13.49 2.09
CA LYS A 22 15.71 12.56 0.96
C LYS A 22 14.64 12.91 -0.06
N TYR A 23 13.48 13.38 0.38
CA TYR A 23 12.33 13.67 -0.47
C TYR A 23 12.12 15.15 -0.73
N ASN A 24 12.99 16.00 -0.24
CA ASN A 24 12.89 17.46 -0.33
C ASN A 24 11.46 17.96 -0.01
N SER A 25 10.92 17.47 1.11
CA SER A 25 9.51 17.72 1.49
C SER A 25 9.35 17.66 3.01
N LEU A 26 8.44 18.46 3.55
CA LEU A 26 8.01 18.29 4.92
C LEU A 26 7.34 16.92 5.09
N ILE A 27 7.70 16.23 6.17
CA ILE A 27 7.13 14.94 6.54
C ILE A 27 6.20 15.12 7.74
N SER A 28 4.93 14.79 7.56
CA SER A 28 3.94 14.82 8.64
C SER A 28 4.32 13.83 9.74
N SER A 29 4.59 14.33 10.93
CA SER A 29 4.90 13.50 12.09
C SER A 29 3.74 12.56 12.44
N TYR A 30 2.49 13.04 12.32
CA TYR A 30 1.31 12.23 12.54
C TYR A 30 1.21 11.04 11.56
N MET A 31 1.31 11.32 10.25
CA MET A 31 1.22 10.27 9.23
C MET A 31 2.37 9.27 9.35
N LEU A 32 3.59 9.77 9.56
CA LEU A 32 4.75 8.91 9.75
C LEU A 32 4.62 8.02 10.99
N ARG A 33 4.13 8.58 12.11
CA ARG A 33 3.90 7.80 13.33
C ARG A 33 2.88 6.69 13.10
N ARG A 34 1.75 6.99 12.46
CA ARG A 34 0.72 6.01 12.14
C ARG A 34 1.24 4.91 11.22
N ALA A 35 1.99 5.27 10.16
CA ALA A 35 2.60 4.31 9.25
C ALA A 35 3.59 3.40 9.97
N TYR A 36 4.44 3.99 10.81
CA TYR A 36 5.42 3.27 11.59
C TYR A 36 4.77 2.31 12.60
N ASP A 37 3.73 2.76 13.32
CA ASP A 37 3.03 1.93 14.31
C ASP A 37 2.41 0.68 13.66
N VAL A 38 1.80 0.81 12.49
CA VAL A 38 1.26 -0.35 11.75
C VAL A 38 2.38 -1.31 11.35
N THR A 39 3.48 -0.80 10.81
CA THR A 39 4.62 -1.61 10.38
C THR A 39 5.25 -2.34 11.57
N SER A 40 5.47 -1.63 12.67
CA SER A 40 6.05 -2.16 13.90
C SER A 40 5.17 -3.26 14.53
N ASN A 41 3.87 -3.01 14.65
CA ASN A 41 2.93 -4.01 15.18
C ASN A 41 2.84 -5.25 14.28
N PHE A 42 2.93 -5.06 12.96
CA PHE A 42 2.94 -6.19 12.04
C PHE A 42 4.19 -7.07 12.23
N SER A 43 5.36 -6.44 12.37
CA SER A 43 6.63 -7.13 12.65
C SER A 43 6.65 -7.82 14.03
N GLU A 44 5.93 -7.25 15.02
CA GLU A 44 5.80 -7.86 16.36
C GLU A 44 4.97 -9.16 16.31
N LYS A 45 3.96 -9.22 15.43
CA LYS A 45 3.03 -10.35 15.35
C LYS A 45 3.47 -11.47 14.42
N HIS A 46 4.26 -11.16 13.40
CA HIS A 46 4.68 -12.13 12.39
C HIS A 46 6.19 -12.30 12.36
N ASP A 47 6.66 -13.53 12.30
CA ASP A 47 8.10 -13.82 12.26
C ASP A 47 8.77 -13.28 11.00
N ARG A 48 8.00 -13.25 9.90
CA ARG A 48 8.46 -12.72 8.61
C ARG A 48 7.38 -11.87 7.97
N MET A 49 7.74 -10.66 7.58
CA MET A 49 6.87 -9.71 6.90
C MET A 49 7.28 -9.60 5.43
N PHE A 50 6.36 -9.80 4.51
CA PHE A 50 6.50 -9.43 3.11
C PHE A 50 5.81 -8.09 2.87
N THR A 51 6.50 -7.16 2.21
CA THR A 51 6.00 -5.82 1.91
C THR A 51 5.88 -5.64 0.40
N LEU A 52 4.81 -5.00 -0.01
CA LEU A 52 4.54 -4.74 -1.43
C LEU A 52 4.05 -3.32 -1.62
N ARG A 53 4.71 -2.56 -2.52
CA ARG A 53 4.25 -1.26 -2.96
C ARG A 53 3.43 -1.41 -4.24
N ALA A 54 2.28 -0.74 -4.28
CA ALA A 54 1.45 -0.59 -5.46
C ALA A 54 0.96 0.85 -5.57
N ASP A 55 0.94 1.39 -6.78
CA ASP A 55 0.42 2.72 -7.08
C ASP A 55 -0.87 2.57 -7.90
N PHE A 56 -1.97 3.14 -7.41
CA PHE A 56 -3.29 3.05 -8.03
C PHE A 56 -3.63 4.36 -8.73
N ARG A 57 -4.04 4.26 -9.98
CA ARG A 57 -4.43 5.40 -10.81
C ARG A 57 -5.85 5.24 -11.32
N PHE A 58 -6.55 6.33 -11.43
CA PHE A 58 -7.80 6.36 -12.19
C PHE A 58 -7.50 6.42 -13.70
N ALA A 59 -8.44 5.94 -14.52
CA ALA A 59 -8.37 6.19 -15.94
C ALA A 59 -8.57 7.68 -16.22
N GLN A 60 -7.79 8.24 -17.14
CA GLN A 60 -7.89 9.64 -17.53
C GLN A 60 -8.99 9.79 -18.59
N SER A 61 -9.60 10.97 -18.70
CA SER A 61 -10.68 11.25 -19.66
C SER A 61 -10.19 11.21 -21.10
N HIS A 62 -8.91 11.46 -21.31
CA HIS A 62 -8.28 11.42 -22.62
C HIS A 62 -6.84 10.96 -22.50
N VAL A 63 -6.53 9.80 -23.08
CA VAL A 63 -5.15 9.29 -23.25
C VAL A 63 -4.98 9.00 -24.75
N PRO A 64 -4.06 9.69 -25.46
CA PRO A 64 -3.83 9.41 -26.86
C PRO A 64 -3.49 7.93 -27.08
N GLY A 65 -4.26 7.26 -27.97
CA GLY A 65 -4.06 5.86 -28.32
C GLY A 65 -4.78 4.84 -27.44
N GLU A 66 -5.48 5.25 -26.36
CA GLU A 66 -6.42 4.37 -25.66
C GLU A 66 -7.81 4.44 -26.33
N PRO A 67 -8.59 3.32 -26.37
CA PRO A 67 -9.95 3.33 -26.87
C PRO A 67 -10.83 4.33 -26.11
N ASP A 68 -11.71 5.04 -26.78
CA ASP A 68 -12.76 5.86 -26.19
C ASP A 68 -13.77 4.97 -25.43
N MET A 69 -13.36 4.50 -24.28
CA MET A 69 -14.26 3.78 -23.39
C MET A 69 -15.02 4.79 -22.52
N PRO A 70 -16.27 4.50 -22.15
CA PRO A 70 -17.07 5.40 -21.33
C PRO A 70 -16.53 5.49 -19.90
N ILE A 71 -15.47 6.27 -19.75
CA ILE A 71 -14.80 6.58 -18.45
C ILE A 71 -15.78 7.33 -17.51
N CYS A 72 -16.88 7.86 -18.04
CA CYS A 72 -17.94 8.51 -17.28
C CYS A 72 -18.59 7.62 -16.21
N PHE A 73 -18.43 6.29 -16.30
CA PHE A 73 -18.93 5.36 -15.27
C PHE A 73 -17.91 5.02 -14.18
N GLN A 74 -16.70 5.55 -14.27
CA GLN A 74 -15.67 5.30 -13.26
C GLN A 74 -16.08 5.90 -11.90
N LYS A 75 -15.98 5.10 -10.85
CA LYS A 75 -16.23 5.49 -9.46
C LYS A 75 -14.97 6.09 -8.85
N ASP A 76 -14.77 7.39 -9.03
CA ASP A 76 -13.58 8.14 -8.55
C ASP A 76 -13.80 8.91 -7.24
N ASP A 77 -14.83 8.53 -6.48
CA ASP A 77 -15.14 9.09 -5.17
C ASP A 77 -14.13 8.72 -4.07
N GLU A 78 -14.25 9.37 -2.92
CA GLU A 78 -13.36 9.18 -1.75
C GLU A 78 -13.29 7.74 -1.23
N LYS A 79 -14.30 6.91 -1.52
CA LYS A 79 -14.40 5.52 -1.05
C LYS A 79 -13.69 4.53 -1.96
N ALA A 80 -13.12 4.97 -3.10
CA ALA A 80 -12.45 4.09 -4.06
C ALA A 80 -11.35 3.25 -3.40
N ILE A 81 -10.48 3.86 -2.60
CA ILE A 81 -9.41 3.14 -1.91
C ILE A 81 -9.96 2.15 -0.86
N THR A 82 -11.01 2.51 -0.16
CA THR A 82 -11.66 1.60 0.81
C THR A 82 -12.27 0.39 0.11
N ARG A 83 -12.97 0.59 -1.01
CA ARG A 83 -13.52 -0.50 -1.83
C ARG A 83 -12.42 -1.43 -2.34
N ALA A 84 -11.28 -0.89 -2.79
CA ALA A 84 -10.15 -1.68 -3.25
C ALA A 84 -9.56 -2.57 -2.14
N ILE A 85 -9.35 -1.99 -0.95
CA ILE A 85 -8.85 -2.74 0.20
C ILE A 85 -9.83 -3.84 0.61
N GLU A 86 -11.12 -3.55 0.68
CA GLU A 86 -12.13 -4.56 1.05
C GLU A 86 -12.29 -5.64 -0.03
N SER A 87 -12.20 -5.29 -1.31
CA SER A 87 -12.15 -6.26 -2.41
C SER A 87 -10.93 -7.19 -2.30
N LEU A 88 -9.74 -6.63 -2.03
CA LEU A 88 -8.53 -7.44 -1.84
C LEU A 88 -8.68 -8.37 -0.62
N LYS A 89 -9.14 -7.87 0.51
CA LYS A 89 -9.40 -8.68 1.71
C LYS A 89 -10.39 -9.81 1.44
N SER A 90 -11.43 -9.55 0.65
CA SER A 90 -12.40 -10.58 0.26
C SER A 90 -11.75 -11.68 -0.58
N GLN A 91 -10.92 -11.31 -1.55
CA GLN A 91 -10.19 -12.28 -2.37
C GLN A 91 -9.22 -13.14 -1.54
N LEU A 92 -8.52 -12.53 -0.56
CA LEU A 92 -7.62 -13.25 0.33
C LEU A 92 -8.39 -14.22 1.25
N ARG A 93 -9.56 -13.83 1.76
CA ARG A 93 -10.43 -14.74 2.55
C ARG A 93 -10.92 -15.93 1.71
N GLU A 94 -11.33 -15.70 0.48
CA GLU A 94 -11.78 -16.78 -0.40
C GLU A 94 -10.63 -17.70 -0.81
N GLU A 95 -9.43 -17.18 -1.02
CA GLU A 95 -8.24 -17.99 -1.26
C GLU A 95 -7.89 -18.84 -0.03
N HIS A 96 -7.92 -18.24 1.16
CA HIS A 96 -7.68 -18.95 2.41
C HIS A 96 -8.66 -20.13 2.58
N LYS A 97 -9.96 -19.92 2.37
CA LYS A 97 -10.97 -21.00 2.41
C LYS A 97 -10.67 -22.11 1.41
N ARG A 98 -10.34 -21.74 0.16
CA ARG A 98 -10.03 -22.73 -0.90
C ARG A 98 -8.76 -23.52 -0.62
N SER A 99 -7.81 -22.94 0.10
CA SER A 99 -6.55 -23.62 0.45
C SER A 99 -6.72 -24.69 1.56
N GLY A 100 -7.90 -24.78 2.17
CA GLY A 100 -8.19 -25.75 3.24
C GLY A 100 -7.41 -25.51 4.54
N ARG A 101 -6.80 -24.32 4.70
CA ARG A 101 -6.11 -23.97 5.94
C ARG A 101 -7.11 -23.87 7.09
N ALA A 102 -6.77 -24.49 8.21
CA ALA A 102 -7.64 -24.54 9.39
C ALA A 102 -7.46 -23.33 10.32
N ASP A 103 -6.40 -22.55 10.13
CA ASP A 103 -6.10 -21.35 10.90
C ASP A 103 -6.94 -20.14 10.46
N GLU A 104 -6.95 -19.09 11.26
CA GLU A 104 -7.63 -17.85 10.90
C GLU A 104 -6.90 -17.14 9.74
N PRO A 105 -7.64 -16.49 8.81
CA PRO A 105 -7.04 -15.72 7.72
C PRO A 105 -6.08 -14.66 8.25
N THR A 106 -4.87 -14.65 7.73
CA THR A 106 -3.87 -13.65 8.12
C THR A 106 -4.34 -12.25 7.75
N PRO A 107 -4.38 -11.31 8.69
CA PRO A 107 -4.83 -9.96 8.43
C PRO A 107 -3.90 -9.23 7.45
N LEU A 108 -4.50 -8.44 6.57
CA LEU A 108 -3.79 -7.54 5.66
C LEU A 108 -3.42 -6.24 6.38
N GLY A 109 -2.12 -5.98 6.53
CA GLY A 109 -1.63 -4.65 6.91
C GLY A 109 -1.58 -3.73 5.69
N TYR A 110 -1.90 -2.46 5.86
CA TYR A 110 -1.79 -1.49 4.77
C TYR A 110 -1.56 -0.06 5.28
N ILE A 111 -0.89 0.71 4.42
CA ILE A 111 -0.69 2.15 4.54
C ILE A 111 -0.97 2.73 3.17
N TRP A 112 -1.73 3.79 3.06
CA TRP A 112 -1.95 4.47 1.80
C TRP A 112 -1.86 5.99 1.93
N ALA A 113 -1.40 6.63 0.88
CA ALA A 113 -1.42 8.07 0.70
C ALA A 113 -2.10 8.41 -0.63
N ARG A 114 -2.97 9.42 -0.61
CA ARG A 114 -3.59 10.02 -1.78
C ARG A 114 -2.83 11.27 -2.17
N GLU A 115 -2.44 11.37 -3.42
CA GLU A 115 -1.68 12.50 -3.94
C GLU A 115 -2.35 13.08 -5.19
N ARG A 116 -2.25 14.41 -5.34
CA ARG A 116 -2.72 15.14 -6.50
C ARG A 116 -1.75 16.28 -6.77
N VAL A 117 -0.83 16.09 -7.72
CA VAL A 117 0.18 17.11 -8.07
C VAL A 117 -0.19 17.79 -9.38
N THR A 118 -0.34 16.99 -10.42
CA THR A 118 -0.69 17.45 -11.77
C THR A 118 -1.62 16.39 -12.37
N GLY A 119 -2.78 16.76 -12.76
CA GLY A 119 -3.71 15.80 -13.36
C GLY A 119 -5.14 16.00 -12.90
N GLU A 120 -6.04 15.47 -13.70
CA GLU A 120 -7.49 15.58 -13.49
C GLU A 120 -7.92 14.84 -12.22
N ARG A 121 -7.28 13.66 -11.96
CA ARG A 121 -7.65 12.78 -10.85
C ARG A 121 -6.47 12.47 -9.94
N PRO A 122 -6.74 12.27 -8.66
CA PRO A 122 -5.69 11.86 -7.71
C PRO A 122 -5.20 10.44 -8.01
N HIS A 123 -4.10 10.05 -7.41
CA HIS A 123 -3.60 8.69 -7.38
C HIS A 123 -3.26 8.27 -5.95
N TYR A 124 -3.17 6.96 -5.73
CA TYR A 124 -2.86 6.41 -4.41
C TYR A 124 -1.54 5.65 -4.45
N HIS A 125 -0.71 5.91 -3.46
CA HIS A 125 0.46 5.10 -3.15
C HIS A 125 0.11 4.17 -1.99
N LEU A 126 0.31 2.88 -2.16
CA LEU A 126 0.02 1.87 -1.14
C LEU A 126 1.29 1.13 -0.75
N VAL A 127 1.40 0.82 0.53
CA VAL A 127 2.27 -0.23 1.06
C VAL A 127 1.35 -1.25 1.71
N LEU A 128 1.46 -2.49 1.24
CA LEU A 128 0.73 -3.65 1.75
C LEU A 128 1.70 -4.53 2.53
N LEU A 129 1.26 -5.04 3.67
CA LEU A 129 2.03 -5.89 4.57
C LEU A 129 1.36 -7.25 4.68
N PHE A 130 2.11 -8.30 4.42
CA PHE A 130 1.64 -9.68 4.45
C PHE A 130 2.52 -10.53 5.35
N ASN A 131 1.93 -11.54 6.00
CA ASN A 131 2.70 -12.63 6.56
C ASN A 131 3.39 -13.38 5.41
N LYS A 132 4.73 -13.35 5.39
CA LYS A 132 5.53 -13.97 4.32
C LYS A 132 5.34 -15.48 4.23
N ASP A 133 4.96 -16.13 5.31
CA ASP A 133 4.74 -17.58 5.36
C ASP A 133 3.46 -17.99 4.62
N VAL A 134 2.58 -17.01 4.37
CA VAL A 134 1.33 -17.20 3.62
C VAL A 134 1.41 -16.57 2.23
N TYR A 135 1.90 -15.34 2.14
CA TYR A 135 2.01 -14.57 0.89
C TYR A 135 3.41 -13.99 0.78
N GLY A 136 4.26 -14.57 -0.07
CA GLY A 136 5.68 -14.23 -0.12
C GLY A 136 6.18 -13.61 -1.43
N TYR A 137 5.32 -13.41 -2.43
CA TYR A 137 5.71 -12.87 -3.74
C TYR A 137 4.53 -12.26 -4.50
N LEU A 138 4.84 -11.37 -5.43
CA LEU A 138 3.84 -10.69 -6.27
C LEU A 138 3.23 -11.62 -7.32
N GLY A 139 4.04 -12.45 -7.94
CA GLY A 139 3.66 -13.28 -9.09
C GLY A 139 3.73 -12.52 -10.43
N ASP A 140 3.53 -13.24 -11.51
CA ASP A 140 3.47 -12.66 -12.86
C ASP A 140 2.08 -12.07 -13.12
N TYR A 141 1.94 -10.78 -12.86
CA TYR A 141 0.70 -10.02 -13.02
C TYR A 141 0.41 -9.61 -14.47
N THR A 142 1.31 -9.92 -15.41
CA THR A 142 1.08 -9.69 -16.86
C THR A 142 0.17 -10.75 -17.48
N LYS A 143 -0.04 -11.86 -16.76
CA LYS A 143 -0.93 -12.95 -17.17
C LYS A 143 -2.30 -12.78 -16.50
N PRO A 144 -3.34 -12.32 -17.21
CA PRO A 144 -4.63 -11.98 -16.61
C PRO A 144 -5.33 -13.15 -15.89
N ASP A 145 -5.13 -14.36 -16.39
CA ASP A 145 -5.76 -15.57 -15.84
C ASP A 145 -4.99 -16.20 -14.67
N ALA A 146 -3.79 -15.67 -14.35
CA ALA A 146 -3.00 -16.18 -13.25
C ALA A 146 -3.67 -15.86 -11.90
N ASP A 147 -3.63 -16.82 -10.98
CA ASP A 147 -4.07 -16.61 -9.59
C ASP A 147 -2.87 -16.28 -8.71
N ASN A 148 -2.48 -15.01 -8.68
CA ASN A 148 -1.36 -14.50 -7.90
C ASN A 148 -1.70 -13.15 -7.23
N MET A 149 -0.81 -12.66 -6.37
CA MET A 149 -1.06 -11.43 -5.62
C MET A 149 -1.22 -10.21 -6.54
N GLY A 150 -0.42 -10.11 -7.59
CA GLY A 150 -0.46 -8.99 -8.51
C GLY A 150 -1.81 -8.89 -9.24
N THR A 151 -2.31 -10.01 -9.77
CA THR A 151 -3.62 -10.05 -10.45
C THR A 151 -4.78 -9.79 -9.47
N ARG A 152 -4.68 -10.26 -8.21
CA ARG A 152 -5.67 -9.95 -7.17
C ARG A 152 -5.74 -8.46 -6.87
N ILE A 153 -4.57 -7.78 -6.76
CA ILE A 153 -4.51 -6.33 -6.54
C ILE A 153 -5.10 -5.58 -7.72
N GLN A 154 -4.78 -5.98 -8.96
CA GLN A 154 -5.35 -5.37 -10.17
C GLN A 154 -6.88 -5.55 -10.23
N LYS A 155 -7.38 -6.77 -9.98
CA LYS A 155 -8.82 -7.06 -9.90
C LYS A 155 -9.51 -6.22 -8.82
N ALA A 156 -8.87 -6.08 -7.66
CA ALA A 156 -9.40 -5.29 -6.55
C ALA A 156 -9.56 -3.80 -6.94
N TRP A 157 -8.56 -3.22 -7.59
CA TRP A 157 -8.65 -1.83 -8.04
C TRP A 157 -9.68 -1.65 -9.15
N CYS A 158 -9.64 -2.46 -10.21
CA CYS A 158 -10.63 -2.40 -11.29
C CYS A 158 -12.06 -2.49 -10.75
N SER A 159 -12.34 -3.45 -9.88
CA SER A 159 -13.65 -3.59 -9.21
C SER A 159 -14.03 -2.35 -8.40
N ALA A 160 -13.08 -1.77 -7.67
CA ALA A 160 -13.32 -0.61 -6.80
C ALA A 160 -13.72 0.63 -7.59
N ILE A 161 -13.12 0.83 -8.76
CA ILE A 161 -13.42 1.97 -9.65
C ILE A 161 -14.50 1.68 -10.69
N GLY A 162 -15.05 0.45 -10.73
CA GLY A 162 -16.11 0.06 -11.63
C GLY A 162 -15.66 -0.14 -13.09
N LEU A 163 -14.39 -0.43 -13.32
CA LEU A 163 -13.84 -0.69 -14.65
C LEU A 163 -13.49 -2.17 -14.82
N SER A 164 -13.54 -2.64 -16.08
CA SER A 164 -13.36 -4.06 -16.40
C SER A 164 -11.91 -4.52 -16.30
N TYR A 165 -11.66 -5.59 -15.57
CA TYR A 165 -10.42 -6.34 -15.62
C TYR A 165 -10.50 -7.34 -16.79
N PRO A 166 -9.44 -7.59 -17.57
CA PRO A 166 -8.08 -7.06 -17.43
C PRO A 166 -7.80 -5.74 -18.16
N TYR A 167 -8.76 -5.16 -18.88
CA TYR A 167 -8.54 -4.00 -19.75
C TYR A 167 -7.94 -2.80 -19.00
N TYR A 168 -8.28 -2.62 -17.73
CA TYR A 168 -7.78 -1.53 -16.90
C TYR A 168 -6.77 -1.98 -15.85
N ALA A 169 -6.18 -3.17 -15.99
CA ALA A 169 -5.15 -3.69 -15.08
C ALA A 169 -3.93 -2.76 -14.98
N SER A 170 -3.58 -2.07 -16.07
CA SER A 170 -2.49 -1.08 -16.12
C SER A 170 -2.70 0.14 -15.21
N ARG A 171 -3.92 0.33 -14.67
CA ARG A 171 -4.17 1.38 -13.64
C ARG A 171 -3.59 1.03 -12.27
N VAL A 172 -3.05 -0.17 -12.13
CA VAL A 172 -2.20 -0.58 -11.00
C VAL A 172 -0.77 -0.70 -11.51
N GLU A 173 0.10 0.15 -10.98
CA GLU A 173 1.53 0.14 -11.26
C GLU A 173 2.28 -0.47 -10.06
N PHE A 174 3.19 -1.39 -10.35
CA PHE A 174 4.15 -1.90 -9.36
C PHE A 174 5.50 -1.26 -9.64
N PRO A 175 5.94 -0.28 -8.83
CA PRO A 175 7.20 0.44 -9.06
C PRO A 175 8.41 -0.48 -9.04
N LYS A 176 9.49 -0.07 -9.67
CA LYS A 176 10.79 -0.76 -9.53
C LYS A 176 11.12 -0.91 -8.03
N ASN A 177 11.58 -2.08 -7.61
CA ASN A 177 11.81 -2.42 -6.19
C ASN A 177 10.52 -2.38 -5.35
N HIS A 178 9.40 -2.87 -5.94
CA HIS A 178 8.08 -2.87 -5.32
C HIS A 178 7.97 -3.76 -4.09
N SER A 179 8.86 -4.72 -3.89
CA SER A 179 8.74 -5.70 -2.80
C SER A 179 10.03 -5.88 -2.03
N ALA A 180 9.89 -6.21 -0.76
CA ALA A 180 10.95 -6.65 0.13
C ALA A 180 10.36 -7.59 1.19
N TRP A 181 11.22 -8.30 1.91
CA TRP A 181 10.79 -9.06 3.07
C TRP A 181 11.78 -8.89 4.22
N PHE A 182 11.28 -8.99 5.43
CA PHE A 182 12.05 -8.77 6.65
C PHE A 182 11.67 -9.81 7.69
N THR A 183 12.63 -10.18 8.50
CA THR A 183 12.39 -10.98 9.70
C THR A 183 12.00 -10.08 10.86
N ARG A 184 11.44 -10.67 11.91
CA ARG A 184 11.23 -9.99 13.19
C ARG A 184 12.55 -9.44 13.75
N GLN A 185 13.67 -10.14 13.55
CA GLN A 185 14.99 -9.71 13.98
C GLN A 185 15.45 -8.43 13.27
N ASP A 186 15.18 -8.30 11.97
CA ASP A 186 15.49 -7.07 11.22
C ASP A 186 14.78 -5.84 11.81
N ALA A 187 13.54 -6.01 12.22
CA ALA A 187 12.76 -4.95 12.87
C ALA A 187 13.30 -4.62 14.28
N LEU A 188 13.73 -5.63 15.05
CA LEU A 188 14.30 -5.46 16.40
C LEU A 188 15.62 -4.74 16.37
N THR A 189 16.51 -5.14 15.46
CA THR A 189 17.86 -4.57 15.35
C THR A 189 17.93 -3.32 14.48
N LEU A 190 16.81 -2.97 13.83
CA LEU A 190 16.75 -1.89 12.84
C LEU A 190 17.83 -2.10 11.77
N SER A 191 17.83 -3.30 11.13
CA SER A 191 18.80 -3.63 10.09
C SER A 191 18.81 -2.55 8.99
N PRO A 192 19.92 -2.34 8.26
CA PRO A 192 20.01 -1.32 7.22
C PRO A 192 18.88 -1.43 6.17
N ASP A 193 18.57 -2.64 5.72
CA ASP A 193 17.50 -2.87 4.74
C ASP A 193 16.11 -2.54 5.30
N TYR A 194 15.88 -2.86 6.58
CA TYR A 194 14.62 -2.51 7.25
C TYR A 194 14.50 -1.00 7.46
N TYR A 195 15.59 -0.34 7.81
CA TYR A 195 15.62 1.12 7.93
C TYR A 195 15.37 1.81 6.59
N ASP A 196 15.98 1.35 5.51
CA ASP A 196 15.70 1.82 4.15
C ASP A 196 14.23 1.61 3.74
N PHE A 197 13.63 0.52 4.17
CA PHE A 197 12.20 0.30 3.99
C PHE A 197 11.37 1.34 4.75
N LEU A 198 11.71 1.64 6.02
CA LEU A 198 11.03 2.69 6.79
C LEU A 198 11.17 4.07 6.13
N LEU A 199 12.32 4.40 5.56
CA LEU A 199 12.49 5.62 4.76
C LEU A 199 11.57 5.62 3.53
N ARG A 200 11.41 4.49 2.85
CA ARG A 200 10.46 4.37 1.73
C ARG A 200 9.00 4.52 2.18
N VAL A 201 8.65 3.99 3.34
CA VAL A 201 7.33 4.18 3.95
C VAL A 201 7.09 5.65 4.30
N ALA A 202 8.12 6.36 4.78
CA ALA A 202 8.05 7.78 5.12
C ALA A 202 7.69 8.67 3.91
N TYR A 203 7.93 8.23 2.66
CA TYR A 203 7.47 8.90 1.46
C TYR A 203 5.94 9.16 1.48
N LEU A 204 5.16 8.23 2.01
CA LEU A 204 3.71 8.36 2.09
C LEU A 204 3.26 9.48 3.06
N ALA A 205 4.15 9.91 3.93
CA ALA A 205 3.91 10.97 4.90
C ALA A 205 4.31 12.38 4.42
N LYS A 206 4.76 12.53 3.15
CA LYS A 206 5.02 13.84 2.55
C LYS A 206 3.77 14.71 2.58
N THR A 207 3.95 16.01 2.77
CA THR A 207 2.82 16.96 2.78
C THR A 207 2.60 17.64 1.43
N TYR A 208 3.65 17.82 0.65
CA TYR A 208 3.66 18.62 -0.57
C TYR A 208 2.60 18.23 -1.61
N SER A 209 2.35 16.94 -1.82
CA SER A 209 1.45 16.46 -2.87
C SER A 209 0.04 16.15 -2.39
N LYS A 210 -0.29 16.52 -1.15
CA LYS A 210 -1.60 16.23 -0.57
C LYS A 210 -2.55 17.40 -0.76
N ASP A 211 -3.66 17.14 -1.47
CA ASP A 211 -4.73 18.11 -1.64
C ASP A 211 -5.51 18.21 -0.32
N SER A 212 -5.42 19.38 0.33
CA SER A 212 -6.14 19.66 1.57
C SER A 212 -7.46 20.40 1.35
N HIS A 213 -7.79 20.74 0.11
CA HIS A 213 -8.90 21.64 -0.21
C HIS A 213 -10.18 20.91 -0.62
N ASP A 214 -10.11 19.64 -1.01
CA ASP A 214 -11.25 18.87 -1.47
C ASP A 214 -12.02 18.15 -0.35
N GLY A 215 -11.57 18.26 0.89
CA GLY A 215 -12.18 17.63 2.06
C GLY A 215 -11.97 16.12 2.18
N TYR A 216 -11.27 15.50 1.24
CA TYR A 216 -11.05 14.05 1.23
C TYR A 216 -9.83 13.67 2.05
N ARG A 217 -9.87 12.47 2.62
CA ARG A 217 -8.73 11.93 3.36
C ARG A 217 -7.56 11.69 2.43
N ASN A 218 -6.38 12.17 2.82
CA ASN A 218 -5.13 12.02 2.07
C ASN A 218 -4.21 10.90 2.60
N PHE A 219 -4.60 10.24 3.68
CA PHE A 219 -3.80 9.21 4.31
C PHE A 219 -4.67 8.25 5.12
N GLY A 220 -4.30 6.99 5.14
CA GLY A 220 -4.95 6.00 5.97
C GLY A 220 -4.10 4.75 6.17
N THR A 221 -4.41 4.02 7.24
CA THR A 221 -3.73 2.78 7.61
C THR A 221 -4.73 1.74 8.04
N SER A 222 -4.33 0.46 8.02
CA SER A 222 -5.03 -0.58 8.76
C SER A 222 -5.09 -0.19 10.24
N GLN A 223 -6.10 -0.70 10.93
CA GLN A 223 -6.12 -0.62 12.39
C GLN A 223 -4.93 -1.40 12.95
N LEU A 224 -4.46 -0.98 14.11
CA LEU A 224 -3.46 -1.75 14.85
C LEU A 224 -4.12 -3.07 15.26
N ILE A 225 -3.66 -4.14 14.69
CA ILE A 225 -4.19 -5.49 14.91
C ILE A 225 -3.64 -6.01 16.24
#